data_11c565dfef8ad405f873dbbfa26e2ef7
#
_entry.id   11c565dfef8ad405f873dbbfa26e2ef7
#
_cell.length_a   1.000
_cell.length_b   1.000
_cell.length_c   1.000
_cell.angle_alpha   90.00
_cell.angle_beta   90.00
_cell.angle_gamma   90.00
#
_symmetry.space_group_name_H-M   'P 1'
#
loop_
_entity.id
_entity.type
_entity.pdbx_description
1 polymer ?
#
loop_
_entity_poly.entity_id
_entity_poly.type
_entity_poly.pdbx_seq_one_letter_code
_entity_poly.pdbx_strand_id
1 'polypeptide(L)'
;MRVNFKALKAHLPEIAIVLVAIFLRVWLIDIKPAHFDEGINGWFADQMRATGYHKYDPTNYHGPLHFYAVFLSQTLFGRELWALRLPAILASVLSILALLRFRDYFGQPTARFAALAMALSPAYVFYGRYSIHESWQVLFSILVLHAVLGLWQTGARKHLFLLAASITRMILTKETYVLHIGCLVLAVPVLLIWKFPSPPSPGWPLAKQDWSRDDVVTAFGVSAIVLVFFYSGTFLDFRAVSGLWETHAAWFKTGMEAGGHEKTAYDLVGPLNYYWLALMARCFEWPALLGVIAGLRFILPSDSRYRYVAITAAGTLLAYSIVSYKTPWCIISMLWPFYLLLGAVIQEAVSKTHRRALWWIVTPLLAGSLYYGVRLNFFIFTDDSEPYVYVQTYEDINEFTKPVLQVAKSDPAGYQMSGAIMLESYYPLPWIFGDFTRIGYFNKDHQPSHWNHDFIVIDSAKESEIEPNLSRAYLKIPFRLRSGQEPCTAYLAADKFEQVVGRKPDIVPTP
;
A
#
# COMPACT_ATOMS: atom_id res chain seq x y z
N MET A 1 -9.57 36.31 15.67
CA MET A 1 -9.79 34.93 16.10
C MET A 1 -8.83 34.61 17.28
N ARG A 2 -9.26 34.67 18.54
CA ARG A 2 -8.38 34.37 19.68
C ARG A 2 -8.17 32.84 19.76
N VAL A 3 -6.95 32.39 19.48
CA VAL A 3 -6.57 30.98 19.60
C VAL A 3 -6.70 30.58 21.08
N ASN A 4 -7.55 29.62 21.39
CA ASN A 4 -7.72 29.11 22.75
C ASN A 4 -6.52 28.21 23.12
N PHE A 5 -5.48 28.79 23.71
CA PHE A 5 -4.24 28.11 24.10
C PHE A 5 -4.45 26.90 25.02
N LYS A 6 -5.53 26.86 25.84
CA LYS A 6 -5.85 25.70 26.68
C LYS A 6 -6.32 24.51 25.82
N ALA A 7 -7.16 24.77 24.80
CA ALA A 7 -7.59 23.75 23.86
C ALA A 7 -6.42 23.21 23.04
N LEU A 8 -5.54 24.10 22.57
CA LEU A 8 -4.33 23.70 21.82
C LEU A 8 -3.42 22.78 22.65
N LYS A 9 -3.17 23.12 23.93
CA LYS A 9 -2.36 22.26 24.82
C LYS A 9 -2.96 20.87 25.03
N ALA A 10 -4.28 20.72 25.06
CA ALA A 10 -4.96 19.45 25.20
C ALA A 10 -4.77 18.52 23.98
N HIS A 11 -4.54 19.10 22.78
CA HIS A 11 -4.34 18.36 21.51
C HIS A 11 -2.88 18.27 21.08
N LEU A 12 -1.93 18.77 21.85
CA LEU A 12 -0.50 18.67 21.52
C LEU A 12 -0.01 17.24 21.23
N PRO A 13 -0.41 16.21 22.02
CA PRO A 13 0.02 14.85 21.72
C PRO A 13 -0.49 14.33 20.36
N GLU A 14 -1.74 14.59 20.01
CA GLU A 14 -2.32 14.20 18.74
C GLU A 14 -1.63 14.92 17.58
N ILE A 15 -1.36 16.22 17.73
CA ILE A 15 -0.64 17.03 16.74
C ILE A 15 0.77 16.45 16.55
N ALA A 16 1.48 16.15 17.64
CA ALA A 16 2.82 15.56 17.57
C ALA A 16 2.82 14.19 16.86
N ILE A 17 1.85 13.32 17.14
CA ILE A 17 1.69 12.03 16.47
C ILE A 17 1.52 12.23 14.95
N VAL A 18 0.65 13.16 14.56
CA VAL A 18 0.38 13.43 13.14
C VAL A 18 1.60 14.04 12.45
N LEU A 19 2.32 14.96 13.09
CA LEU A 19 3.53 15.56 12.52
C LEU A 19 4.64 14.50 12.34
N VAL A 20 4.85 13.63 13.32
CA VAL A 20 5.79 12.49 13.19
C VAL A 20 5.37 11.57 12.06
N ALA A 21 4.08 11.27 11.94
CA ALA A 21 3.56 10.43 10.87
C ALA A 21 3.80 11.04 9.48
N ILE A 22 3.55 12.34 9.31
CA ILE A 22 3.82 13.06 8.07
C ILE A 22 5.32 13.05 7.77
N PHE A 23 6.16 13.41 8.77
CA PHE A 23 7.60 13.45 8.60
C PHE A 23 8.16 12.11 8.10
N LEU A 24 7.83 10.99 8.77
CA LEU A 24 8.34 9.67 8.39
C LEU A 24 7.87 9.22 6.99
N ARG A 25 6.77 9.75 6.48
CA ARG A 25 6.22 9.37 5.17
C ARG A 25 6.68 10.28 4.03
N VAL A 26 6.97 11.54 4.32
CA VAL A 26 7.32 12.55 3.32
C VAL A 26 8.84 12.77 3.21
N TRP A 27 9.56 12.65 4.32
CA TRP A 27 11.01 12.84 4.33
C TRP A 27 11.72 11.92 3.35
N LEU A 28 12.53 12.47 2.44
CA LEU A 28 13.25 11.74 1.40
C LEU A 28 12.31 10.78 0.62
N ILE A 29 11.16 11.25 0.20
CA ILE A 29 10.13 10.40 -0.42
C ILE A 29 10.63 9.71 -1.70
N ASP A 30 11.54 10.33 -2.43
CA ASP A 30 12.08 9.85 -3.71
C ASP A 30 13.38 9.04 -3.54
N ILE A 31 13.84 8.77 -2.30
CA ILE A 31 15.07 8.02 -2.06
C ILE A 31 15.01 6.59 -2.63
N LYS A 32 13.85 5.93 -2.50
CA LYS A 32 13.63 4.60 -3.07
C LYS A 32 13.30 4.73 -4.56
N PRO A 33 13.95 3.94 -5.44
CA PRO A 33 13.49 3.82 -6.83
C PRO A 33 12.02 3.42 -6.93
N ALA A 34 11.40 3.71 -8.06
CA ALA A 34 10.01 3.30 -8.29
C ALA A 34 9.90 1.76 -8.20
N HIS A 35 8.93 1.30 -7.40
CA HIS A 35 8.63 -0.13 -7.27
C HIS A 35 7.97 -0.67 -8.54
N PHE A 36 8.01 -1.99 -8.73
CA PHE A 36 7.34 -2.69 -9.82
C PHE A 36 5.86 -2.28 -9.96
N ASP A 37 5.08 -2.42 -8.88
CA ASP A 37 3.66 -2.07 -8.87
C ASP A 37 3.42 -0.57 -9.00
N GLU A 38 4.33 0.28 -8.50
CA GLU A 38 4.26 1.73 -8.71
C GLU A 38 4.36 2.07 -10.19
N GLY A 39 5.26 1.36 -10.91
CA GLY A 39 5.39 1.50 -12.36
C GLY A 39 4.12 1.08 -13.11
N ILE A 40 3.45 0.01 -12.67
CA ILE A 40 2.15 -0.42 -13.23
C ILE A 40 1.08 0.64 -12.95
N ASN A 41 0.96 1.11 -11.70
CA ASN A 41 -0.04 2.12 -11.32
C ASN A 41 0.16 3.45 -12.05
N GLY A 42 1.41 3.86 -12.24
CA GLY A 42 1.76 5.04 -13.02
C GLY A 42 1.47 4.86 -14.52
N TRP A 43 1.72 3.68 -15.07
CA TRP A 43 1.39 3.36 -16.45
C TRP A 43 -0.12 3.41 -16.70
N PHE A 44 -0.96 2.91 -15.80
CA PHE A 44 -2.42 3.07 -15.91
C PHE A 44 -2.84 4.54 -15.92
N ALA A 45 -2.21 5.39 -15.12
CA ALA A 45 -2.47 6.83 -15.16
C ALA A 45 -2.08 7.46 -16.51
N ASP A 46 -0.97 7.00 -17.13
CA ASP A 46 -0.56 7.42 -18.47
C ASP A 46 -1.56 6.95 -19.54
N GLN A 47 -2.06 5.70 -19.44
CA GLN A 47 -3.12 5.21 -20.31
C GLN A 47 -4.42 6.03 -20.19
N MET A 48 -4.80 6.41 -18.97
CA MET A 48 -5.95 7.29 -18.74
C MET A 48 -5.75 8.66 -19.40
N ARG A 49 -4.53 9.19 -19.38
CA ARG A 49 -4.20 10.47 -20.08
C ARG A 49 -4.31 10.32 -21.59
N ALA A 50 -3.88 9.20 -22.15
CA ALA A 50 -3.91 8.94 -23.58
C ALA A 50 -5.33 8.66 -24.11
N THR A 51 -6.16 7.94 -23.34
CA THR A 51 -7.51 7.50 -23.77
C THR A 51 -8.64 8.43 -23.29
N GLY A 52 -8.38 9.28 -22.29
CA GLY A 52 -9.37 10.16 -21.67
C GLY A 52 -10.19 9.52 -20.56
N TYR A 53 -10.06 8.21 -20.30
CA TYR A 53 -10.77 7.50 -19.22
C TYR A 53 -10.01 6.26 -18.76
N HIS A 54 -10.38 5.71 -17.61
CA HIS A 54 -9.84 4.44 -17.12
C HIS A 54 -10.58 3.26 -17.79
N LYS A 55 -9.88 2.54 -18.64
CA LYS A 55 -10.38 1.27 -19.16
C LYS A 55 -10.11 0.19 -18.12
N TYR A 56 -11.17 -0.25 -17.42
CA TYR A 56 -11.01 -1.25 -16.38
C TYR A 56 -10.59 -2.60 -16.94
N ASP A 57 -9.58 -3.20 -16.32
CA ASP A 57 -9.05 -4.52 -16.68
C ASP A 57 -9.24 -5.48 -15.50
N PRO A 58 -10.18 -6.45 -15.57
CA PRO A 58 -10.43 -7.40 -14.49
C PRO A 58 -9.26 -8.37 -14.27
N THR A 59 -8.32 -8.51 -15.19
CA THR A 59 -7.14 -9.38 -15.01
C THR A 59 -6.13 -8.77 -14.04
N ASN A 60 -6.12 -7.43 -13.90
CA ASN A 60 -5.37 -6.72 -12.87
C ASN A 60 -6.05 -6.77 -11.49
N TYR A 61 -7.27 -7.21 -11.40
CA TYR A 61 -8.18 -7.44 -10.27
C TYR A 61 -8.17 -6.40 -9.13
N HIS A 62 -7.50 -5.28 -9.25
CA HIS A 62 -7.59 -4.19 -8.28
C HIS A 62 -8.68 -3.19 -8.67
N GLY A 63 -9.34 -2.62 -7.66
CA GLY A 63 -10.37 -1.61 -7.88
C GLY A 63 -9.80 -0.31 -8.46
N PRO A 64 -10.62 0.46 -9.19
CA PRO A 64 -10.15 1.61 -9.99
C PRO A 64 -9.76 2.85 -9.18
N LEU A 65 -10.17 2.97 -7.90
CA LEU A 65 -10.02 4.21 -7.12
C LEU A 65 -8.58 4.73 -7.05
N HIS A 66 -7.62 3.82 -6.84
CA HIS A 66 -6.22 4.21 -6.70
C HIS A 66 -5.67 4.80 -8.01
N PHE A 67 -6.00 4.20 -9.15
CA PHE A 67 -5.59 4.70 -10.46
C PHE A 67 -6.12 6.12 -10.72
N TYR A 68 -7.38 6.40 -10.36
CA TYR A 68 -7.92 7.77 -10.45
C TYR A 68 -7.22 8.75 -9.51
N ALA A 69 -6.87 8.31 -8.30
CA ALA A 69 -6.16 9.15 -7.35
C ALA A 69 -4.74 9.47 -7.83
N VAL A 70 -4.04 8.48 -8.40
CA VAL A 70 -2.71 8.67 -9.03
C VAL A 70 -2.80 9.57 -10.25
N PHE A 71 -3.76 9.33 -11.13
CA PHE A 71 -4.01 10.17 -12.31
C PHE A 71 -4.24 11.63 -11.92
N LEU A 72 -5.10 11.89 -10.94
CA LEU A 72 -5.36 13.23 -10.44
C LEU A 72 -4.09 13.88 -9.86
N SER A 73 -3.34 13.15 -9.04
CA SER A 73 -2.10 13.64 -8.44
C SER A 73 -1.06 14.00 -9.51
N GLN A 74 -0.83 13.12 -10.48
CA GLN A 74 0.12 13.40 -11.57
C GLN A 74 -0.36 14.48 -12.54
N THR A 75 -1.67 14.66 -12.68
CA THR A 75 -2.22 15.77 -13.50
C THR A 75 -2.00 17.12 -12.83
N LEU A 76 -2.11 17.18 -11.50
CA LEU A 76 -1.92 18.42 -10.74
C LEU A 76 -0.45 18.77 -10.51
N PHE A 77 0.41 17.78 -10.32
CA PHE A 77 1.78 17.99 -9.83
C PHE A 77 2.87 17.50 -10.80
N GLY A 78 2.48 16.94 -11.96
CA GLY A 78 3.42 16.38 -12.92
C GLY A 78 3.75 14.89 -12.66
N ARG A 79 4.49 14.30 -13.63
CA ARG A 79 4.92 12.89 -13.58
C ARG A 79 6.18 12.73 -12.72
N GLU A 80 6.07 13.07 -11.45
CA GLU A 80 7.13 12.93 -10.47
C GLU A 80 6.86 11.74 -9.54
N LEU A 81 7.91 11.09 -9.02
CA LEU A 81 7.78 9.92 -8.16
C LEU A 81 7.02 10.26 -6.87
N TRP A 82 7.28 11.42 -6.27
CA TRP A 82 6.55 11.88 -5.10
C TRP A 82 5.05 12.12 -5.39
N ALA A 83 4.71 12.59 -6.60
CA ALA A 83 3.32 12.80 -7.00
C ALA A 83 2.59 11.45 -7.21
N LEU A 84 3.31 10.44 -7.70
CA LEU A 84 2.81 9.06 -7.79
C LEU A 84 2.48 8.49 -6.39
N ARG A 85 3.29 8.79 -5.37
CA ARG A 85 3.17 8.28 -3.99
C ARG A 85 2.20 9.08 -3.12
N LEU A 86 1.95 10.35 -3.44
CA LEU A 86 1.15 11.25 -2.64
C LEU A 86 -0.23 10.70 -2.24
N PRO A 87 -1.02 10.04 -3.12
CA PRO A 87 -2.32 9.47 -2.75
C PRO A 87 -2.22 8.43 -1.62
N ALA A 88 -1.23 7.55 -1.67
CA ALA A 88 -1.01 6.53 -0.63
C ALA A 88 -0.54 7.15 0.69
N ILE A 89 0.33 8.18 0.63
CA ILE A 89 0.75 8.95 1.81
C ILE A 89 -0.45 9.59 2.48
N LEU A 90 -1.32 10.26 1.71
CA LEU A 90 -2.54 10.88 2.24
C LEU A 90 -3.44 9.84 2.92
N ALA A 91 -3.68 8.69 2.28
CA ALA A 91 -4.47 7.61 2.87
C ALA A 91 -3.84 7.09 4.18
N SER A 92 -2.51 6.92 4.21
CA SER A 92 -1.78 6.47 5.40
C SER A 92 -1.87 7.48 6.57
N VAL A 93 -1.73 8.77 6.30
CA VAL A 93 -1.85 9.83 7.33
C VAL A 93 -3.31 9.96 7.80
N LEU A 94 -4.29 9.92 6.88
CA LEU A 94 -5.70 9.94 7.22
C LEU A 94 -6.12 8.74 8.07
N SER A 95 -5.49 7.57 7.89
CA SER A 95 -5.70 6.40 8.74
C SER A 95 -5.33 6.64 10.20
N ILE A 96 -4.23 7.37 10.43
CA ILE A 96 -3.81 7.75 11.79
C ILE A 96 -4.80 8.74 12.40
N LEU A 97 -5.27 9.72 11.65
CA LEU A 97 -6.32 10.64 12.08
C LEU A 97 -7.65 9.92 12.39
N ALA A 98 -8.01 8.91 11.57
CA ALA A 98 -9.19 8.09 11.81
C ALA A 98 -9.05 7.24 13.09
N LEU A 99 -7.87 6.69 13.38
CA LEU A 99 -7.61 5.99 14.64
C LEU A 99 -7.76 6.90 15.87
N LEU A 100 -7.34 8.16 15.80
CA LEU A 100 -7.53 9.11 16.90
C LEU A 100 -9.03 9.35 17.23
N ARG A 101 -9.93 9.13 16.25
CA ARG A 101 -11.39 9.24 16.48
C ARG A 101 -11.96 8.09 17.33
N PHE A 102 -11.23 6.99 17.48
CA PHE A 102 -11.66 5.89 18.35
C PHE A 102 -11.65 6.27 19.83
N ARG A 103 -11.14 7.45 20.20
CA ARG A 103 -11.28 8.01 21.55
C ARG A 103 -12.73 8.06 22.02
N ASP A 104 -13.67 8.22 21.07
CA ASP A 104 -15.11 8.31 21.37
C ASP A 104 -15.69 6.97 21.83
N TYR A 105 -15.00 5.85 21.54
CA TYR A 105 -15.42 4.48 21.87
C TYR A 105 -14.56 3.83 22.95
N PHE A 106 -13.24 4.08 22.94
CA PHE A 106 -12.26 3.36 23.75
C PHE A 106 -11.44 4.25 24.68
N GLY A 107 -11.72 5.54 24.67
CA GLY A 107 -10.99 6.52 25.46
C GLY A 107 -9.72 7.05 24.75
N GLN A 108 -9.32 8.24 25.20
CA GLN A 108 -8.22 8.99 24.58
C GLN A 108 -6.85 8.29 24.69
N PRO A 109 -6.47 7.64 25.82
CA PRO A 109 -5.19 6.93 25.91
C PRO A 109 -5.07 5.79 24.90
N THR A 110 -6.11 4.97 24.75
CA THR A 110 -6.17 3.86 23.78
C THR A 110 -6.00 4.36 22.34
N ALA A 111 -6.77 5.39 21.95
CA ALA A 111 -6.70 5.96 20.62
C ALA A 111 -5.34 6.60 20.30
N ARG A 112 -4.75 7.33 21.28
CA ARG A 112 -3.41 7.93 21.13
C ARG A 112 -2.33 6.86 20.98
N PHE A 113 -2.39 5.80 21.79
CA PHE A 113 -1.43 4.71 21.67
C PHE A 113 -1.52 4.02 20.31
N ALA A 114 -2.74 3.68 19.88
CA ALA A 114 -2.94 3.03 18.57
C ALA A 114 -2.45 3.90 17.40
N ALA A 115 -2.77 5.19 17.43
CA ALA A 115 -2.31 6.14 16.43
C ALA A 115 -0.77 6.32 16.43
N LEU A 116 -0.14 6.37 17.63
CA LEU A 116 1.31 6.46 17.75
C LEU A 116 1.99 5.16 17.28
N ALA A 117 1.49 3.99 17.67
CA ALA A 117 2.01 2.72 17.19
C ALA A 117 1.94 2.61 15.67
N MET A 118 0.81 3.00 15.06
CA MET A 118 0.67 3.05 13.60
C MET A 118 1.60 4.08 12.94
N ALA A 119 1.82 5.23 13.57
CA ALA A 119 2.71 6.28 13.06
C ALA A 119 4.17 5.80 13.00
N LEU A 120 4.60 5.00 13.98
CA LEU A 120 5.97 4.49 14.14
C LEU A 120 6.18 3.08 13.55
N SER A 121 5.12 2.38 13.15
CA SER A 121 5.19 1.02 12.63
C SER A 121 6.03 0.95 11.35
N PRO A 122 7.03 0.05 11.30
CA PRO A 122 7.84 -0.17 10.11
C PRO A 122 7.03 -0.43 8.85
N ALA A 123 6.02 -1.30 8.92
CA ALA A 123 5.14 -1.63 7.80
C ALA A 123 4.34 -0.41 7.31
N TYR A 124 3.70 0.34 8.22
CA TYR A 124 2.91 1.50 7.82
C TYR A 124 3.75 2.67 7.32
N VAL A 125 5.01 2.80 7.76
CA VAL A 125 5.93 3.78 7.18
C VAL A 125 6.40 3.28 5.82
N PHE A 126 6.82 2.02 5.69
CA PHE A 126 7.40 1.47 4.47
C PHE A 126 6.37 1.45 3.33
N TYR A 127 5.21 0.82 3.54
CA TYR A 127 4.16 0.72 2.53
C TYR A 127 3.32 1.99 2.38
N GLY A 128 3.27 2.85 3.40
CA GLY A 128 2.68 4.17 3.28
C GLY A 128 3.47 5.16 2.39
N ARG A 129 4.68 4.78 1.98
CA ARG A 129 5.56 5.49 1.04
C ARG A 129 5.59 4.83 -0.35
N TYR A 130 4.72 3.86 -0.60
CA TYR A 130 4.49 3.22 -1.88
C TYR A 130 3.14 3.64 -2.46
N SER A 131 3.08 3.75 -3.79
CA SER A 131 1.82 3.95 -4.50
C SER A 131 1.10 2.61 -4.67
N ILE A 132 0.48 2.11 -3.60
CA ILE A 132 -0.26 0.85 -3.58
C ILE A 132 -1.67 1.00 -3.00
N HIS A 133 -2.54 0.06 -3.33
CA HIS A 133 -3.96 0.07 -2.97
C HIS A 133 -4.20 -0.14 -1.48
N GLU A 134 -3.30 -0.84 -0.79
CA GLU A 134 -3.44 -1.24 0.61
C GLU A 134 -3.60 -0.05 1.56
N SER A 135 -2.92 1.06 1.32
CA SER A 135 -3.05 2.26 2.16
C SER A 135 -4.49 2.79 2.21
N TRP A 136 -5.21 2.74 1.08
CA TRP A 136 -6.62 3.09 1.01
C TRP A 136 -7.50 2.06 1.70
N GLN A 137 -7.21 0.77 1.49
CA GLN A 137 -7.93 -0.33 2.11
C GLN A 137 -7.89 -0.22 3.64
N VAL A 138 -6.72 0.11 4.20
CA VAL A 138 -6.54 0.36 5.64
C VAL A 138 -7.43 1.51 6.11
N LEU A 139 -7.37 2.67 5.43
CA LEU A 139 -8.18 3.83 5.79
C LEU A 139 -9.68 3.47 5.84
N PHE A 140 -10.16 2.83 4.78
CA PHE A 140 -11.60 2.53 4.70
C PHE A 140 -12.02 1.43 5.68
N SER A 141 -11.17 0.45 5.97
CA SER A 141 -11.45 -0.56 7.00
C SER A 141 -11.56 0.06 8.41
N ILE A 142 -10.72 1.04 8.73
CA ILE A 142 -10.80 1.83 9.97
C ILE A 142 -12.12 2.59 10.03
N LEU A 143 -12.51 3.25 8.93
CA LEU A 143 -13.75 4.02 8.84
C LEU A 143 -15.00 3.12 8.90
N VAL A 144 -14.96 1.91 8.33
CA VAL A 144 -16.04 0.91 8.46
C VAL A 144 -16.23 0.53 9.92
N LEU A 145 -15.15 0.16 10.63
CA LEU A 145 -15.27 -0.20 12.06
C LEU A 145 -15.77 1.00 12.88
N HIS A 146 -15.27 2.21 12.61
CA HIS A 146 -15.76 3.43 13.26
C HIS A 146 -17.26 3.64 13.04
N ALA A 147 -17.74 3.43 11.80
CA ALA A 147 -19.15 3.55 11.46
C ALA A 147 -20.02 2.48 12.14
N VAL A 148 -19.56 1.22 12.16
CA VAL A 148 -20.27 0.12 12.85
C VAL A 148 -20.40 0.41 14.34
N LEU A 149 -19.32 0.82 15.01
CA LEU A 149 -19.37 1.18 16.45
C LEU A 149 -20.24 2.42 16.68
N GLY A 150 -20.22 3.39 15.78
CA GLY A 150 -21.06 4.57 15.84
C GLY A 150 -22.55 4.27 15.68
N LEU A 151 -22.93 3.39 14.74
CA LEU A 151 -24.29 2.89 14.61
C LEU A 151 -24.73 2.12 15.85
N TRP A 152 -23.86 1.28 16.36
CA TRP A 152 -24.12 0.53 17.58
C TRP A 152 -24.38 1.44 18.79
N GLN A 153 -23.51 2.44 19.01
CA GLN A 153 -23.55 3.27 20.21
C GLN A 153 -24.57 4.40 20.15
N THR A 154 -24.77 4.98 18.97
CA THR A 154 -25.58 6.20 18.82
C THR A 154 -26.80 6.06 17.92
N GLY A 155 -26.84 5.06 17.03
CA GLY A 155 -27.88 4.93 16.00
C GLY A 155 -27.92 6.06 14.98
N ALA A 156 -26.94 6.99 14.99
CA ALA A 156 -27.02 8.23 14.24
C ALA A 156 -26.86 8.01 12.72
N ARG A 157 -27.71 8.68 11.95
CA ARG A 157 -27.78 8.67 10.47
C ARG A 157 -26.42 8.87 9.78
N LYS A 158 -25.56 9.75 10.32
CA LYS A 158 -24.22 10.00 9.76
C LYS A 158 -23.34 8.73 9.68
N HIS A 159 -23.50 7.79 10.61
CA HIS A 159 -22.73 6.55 10.62
C HIS A 159 -23.23 5.55 9.58
N LEU A 160 -24.51 5.57 9.20
CA LEU A 160 -25.04 4.80 8.09
C LEU A 160 -24.40 5.23 6.77
N PHE A 161 -24.37 6.52 6.49
CA PHE A 161 -23.73 7.06 5.27
C PHE A 161 -22.21 6.86 5.28
N LEU A 162 -21.56 6.99 6.45
CA LEU A 162 -20.13 6.69 6.58
C LEU A 162 -19.86 5.22 6.29
N LEU A 163 -20.69 4.30 6.78
CA LEU A 163 -20.59 2.87 6.54
C LEU A 163 -20.70 2.56 5.04
N ALA A 164 -21.77 3.02 4.41
CA ALA A 164 -22.02 2.82 2.99
C ALA A 164 -20.88 3.39 2.13
N ALA A 165 -20.47 4.64 2.40
CA ALA A 165 -19.40 5.29 1.68
C ALA A 165 -18.04 4.58 1.85
N SER A 166 -17.74 4.05 3.04
CA SER A 166 -16.49 3.36 3.31
C SER A 166 -16.46 1.97 2.66
N ILE A 167 -17.55 1.21 2.73
CA ILE A 167 -17.66 -0.09 2.05
C ILE A 167 -17.55 0.09 0.53
N THR A 168 -18.25 1.07 -0.04
CA THR A 168 -18.14 1.39 -1.47
C THR A 168 -16.71 1.67 -1.89
N ARG A 169 -15.98 2.46 -1.11
CA ARG A 169 -14.57 2.76 -1.39
C ARG A 169 -13.66 1.55 -1.19
N MET A 170 -13.94 0.66 -0.25
CA MET A 170 -13.21 -0.61 -0.13
C MET A 170 -13.37 -1.46 -1.40
N ILE A 171 -14.59 -1.59 -1.92
CA ILE A 171 -14.87 -2.29 -3.19
C ILE A 171 -14.10 -1.65 -4.34
N LEU A 172 -14.05 -0.33 -4.40
CA LEU A 172 -13.32 0.43 -5.42
C LEU A 172 -11.80 0.38 -5.26
N THR A 173 -11.30 -0.20 -4.18
CA THR A 173 -9.85 -0.21 -3.88
C THR A 173 -9.25 -1.58 -4.12
N LYS A 174 -9.74 -2.61 -3.44
CA LYS A 174 -9.11 -3.94 -3.48
C LYS A 174 -10.11 -5.05 -3.16
N GLU A 175 -10.02 -6.12 -3.91
CA GLU A 175 -10.84 -7.34 -3.82
C GLU A 175 -10.83 -7.98 -2.42
N THR A 176 -9.75 -7.81 -1.66
CA THR A 176 -9.63 -8.31 -0.28
C THR A 176 -10.62 -7.68 0.71
N TYR A 177 -11.41 -6.67 0.30
CA TYR A 177 -12.48 -6.13 1.13
C TYR A 177 -13.46 -7.20 1.62
N VAL A 178 -13.65 -8.27 0.83
CA VAL A 178 -14.51 -9.40 1.19
C VAL A 178 -14.08 -10.05 2.50
N LEU A 179 -12.75 -10.20 2.72
CA LEU A 179 -12.21 -10.78 3.96
C LEU A 179 -12.54 -9.87 5.15
N HIS A 180 -12.32 -8.57 5.02
CA HIS A 180 -12.57 -7.61 6.10
C HIS A 180 -14.05 -7.51 6.46
N ILE A 181 -14.91 -7.32 5.47
CA ILE A 181 -16.37 -7.24 5.68
C ILE A 181 -16.92 -8.56 6.19
N GLY A 182 -16.45 -9.69 5.61
CA GLY A 182 -16.82 -11.03 6.07
C GLY A 182 -16.49 -11.24 7.56
N CYS A 183 -15.28 -10.88 8.00
CA CYS A 183 -14.88 -10.99 9.41
C CYS A 183 -15.71 -10.08 10.34
N LEU A 184 -16.04 -8.84 9.90
CA LEU A 184 -16.91 -7.94 10.65
C LEU A 184 -18.33 -8.51 10.81
N VAL A 185 -18.88 -9.06 9.74
CA VAL A 185 -20.23 -9.67 9.76
C VAL A 185 -20.24 -10.94 10.61
N LEU A 186 -19.26 -11.84 10.43
CA LEU A 186 -19.17 -13.09 11.17
C LEU A 186 -18.84 -12.88 12.66
N ALA A 187 -18.20 -11.79 13.04
CA ALA A 187 -17.98 -11.46 14.44
C ALA A 187 -19.28 -11.23 15.21
N VAL A 188 -20.36 -10.80 14.55
CA VAL A 188 -21.67 -10.56 15.21
C VAL A 188 -22.29 -11.85 15.77
N PRO A 189 -22.53 -12.92 14.99
CA PRO A 189 -23.06 -14.15 15.53
C PRO A 189 -22.12 -14.79 16.56
N VAL A 190 -20.78 -14.73 16.37
CA VAL A 190 -19.83 -15.21 17.37
C VAL A 190 -20.00 -14.48 18.69
N LEU A 191 -20.16 -13.15 18.67
CA LEU A 191 -20.39 -12.33 19.86
C LEU A 191 -21.73 -12.68 20.55
N LEU A 192 -22.78 -13.01 19.79
CA LEU A 192 -24.10 -13.34 20.29
C LEU A 192 -24.21 -14.75 20.86
N ILE A 193 -23.56 -15.73 20.21
CA ILE A 193 -23.62 -17.15 20.58
C ILE A 193 -22.69 -17.42 21.77
N TRP A 194 -21.51 -16.85 21.76
CA TRP A 194 -20.50 -17.06 22.79
C TRP A 194 -20.76 -16.15 24.01
N LYS A 195 -21.84 -16.46 24.71
CA LYS A 195 -22.25 -15.71 25.91
C LYS A 195 -21.35 -16.09 27.09
N PHE A 196 -20.33 -15.30 27.39
CA PHE A 196 -19.74 -15.28 28.71
C PHE A 196 -20.57 -14.35 29.62
N PRO A 197 -20.63 -14.61 30.94
CA PRO A 197 -21.13 -13.63 31.90
C PRO A 197 -20.20 -12.42 31.85
N SER A 198 -20.58 -11.44 31.03
CA SER A 198 -19.89 -10.16 30.93
C SER A 198 -20.55 -9.20 31.92
N PRO A 199 -19.81 -8.28 32.57
CA PRO A 199 -20.44 -7.17 33.23
C PRO A 199 -21.37 -6.47 32.26
N PRO A 200 -22.49 -5.87 32.71
CA PRO A 200 -23.44 -5.24 31.83
C PRO A 200 -22.73 -4.13 31.02
N SER A 201 -22.38 -4.47 29.82
CA SER A 201 -21.95 -3.48 28.81
C SER A 201 -23.14 -2.57 28.53
N PRO A 202 -22.93 -1.29 28.19
CA PRO A 202 -24.00 -0.47 27.64
C PRO A 202 -24.60 -1.24 26.48
N GLY A 203 -25.87 -1.61 26.63
CA GLY A 203 -26.47 -2.76 26.01
C GLY A 203 -26.39 -2.81 24.49
N TRP A 204 -26.06 -4.00 23.95
CA TRP A 204 -26.74 -4.49 22.80
C TRP A 204 -28.22 -4.64 23.22
N PRO A 205 -29.14 -3.85 22.74
CA PRO A 205 -29.46 -3.65 21.35
C PRO A 205 -29.03 -2.29 20.82
N LEU A 206 -28.96 -2.20 19.47
CA LEU A 206 -28.73 -0.97 18.73
C LEU A 206 -29.41 0.22 19.40
N ALA A 207 -28.70 1.32 19.59
CA ALA A 207 -29.31 2.58 20.00
C ALA A 207 -30.51 2.90 19.10
N LYS A 208 -31.49 3.64 19.63
CA LYS A 208 -32.65 4.05 18.84
C LYS A 208 -32.17 4.64 17.51
N GLN A 209 -32.64 4.03 16.42
CA GLN A 209 -32.24 4.42 15.07
C GLN A 209 -32.76 5.82 14.74
N ASP A 210 -31.85 6.67 14.28
CA ASP A 210 -32.09 8.02 13.77
C ASP A 210 -32.02 8.06 12.23
N TRP A 211 -32.29 6.93 11.58
CA TRP A 211 -32.30 6.80 10.12
C TRP A 211 -33.54 6.02 9.65
N SER A 212 -34.01 6.37 8.46
CA SER A 212 -35.20 5.83 7.83
C SER A 212 -34.87 4.79 6.76
N ARG A 213 -35.87 4.13 6.23
CA ARG A 213 -35.77 3.27 5.04
C ARG A 213 -35.23 4.07 3.84
N ASP A 214 -35.68 5.32 3.68
CA ASP A 214 -35.26 6.18 2.57
C ASP A 214 -33.77 6.52 2.64
N ASP A 215 -33.21 6.64 3.85
CA ASP A 215 -31.77 6.83 4.05
C ASP A 215 -30.98 5.60 3.59
N VAL A 216 -31.48 4.39 3.84
CA VAL A 216 -30.87 3.15 3.37
C VAL A 216 -30.92 3.06 1.85
N VAL A 217 -32.09 3.36 1.25
CA VAL A 217 -32.27 3.37 -0.22
C VAL A 217 -31.33 4.41 -0.85
N THR A 218 -31.24 5.60 -0.27
CA THR A 218 -30.35 6.67 -0.73
C THR A 218 -28.90 6.25 -0.64
N ALA A 219 -28.46 5.69 0.49
CA ALA A 219 -27.10 5.22 0.68
C ALA A 219 -26.72 4.13 -0.34
N PHE A 220 -27.62 3.17 -0.57
CA PHE A 220 -27.43 2.11 -1.56
C PHE A 220 -27.41 2.66 -3.00
N GLY A 221 -28.35 3.54 -3.35
CA GLY A 221 -28.42 4.15 -4.68
C GLY A 221 -27.19 4.97 -5.02
N VAL A 222 -26.71 5.81 -4.08
CA VAL A 222 -25.48 6.58 -4.25
C VAL A 222 -24.28 5.65 -4.38
N SER A 223 -24.20 4.59 -3.56
CA SER A 223 -23.13 3.60 -3.67
C SER A 223 -23.09 2.92 -5.03
N ALA A 224 -24.25 2.51 -5.55
CA ALA A 224 -24.38 1.89 -6.87
C ALA A 224 -23.92 2.84 -7.99
N ILE A 225 -24.36 4.10 -7.94
CA ILE A 225 -23.96 5.12 -8.93
C ILE A 225 -22.44 5.32 -8.90
N VAL A 226 -21.84 5.42 -7.71
CA VAL A 226 -20.40 5.61 -7.54
C VAL A 226 -19.62 4.38 -8.06
N LEU A 227 -20.07 3.16 -7.79
CA LEU A 227 -19.46 1.94 -8.33
C LEU A 227 -19.52 1.94 -9.87
N VAL A 228 -20.70 2.20 -10.44
CA VAL A 228 -20.86 2.26 -11.90
C VAL A 228 -19.96 3.35 -12.49
N PHE A 229 -19.92 4.54 -11.90
CA PHE A 229 -19.05 5.64 -12.38
C PHE A 229 -17.59 5.22 -12.50
N PHE A 230 -17.03 4.61 -11.47
CA PHE A 230 -15.62 4.25 -11.47
C PHE A 230 -15.30 3.05 -12.36
N TYR A 231 -16.12 1.98 -12.33
CA TYR A 231 -15.88 0.79 -13.14
C TYR A 231 -16.17 1.02 -14.62
N SER A 232 -17.11 1.91 -14.97
CA SER A 232 -17.41 2.25 -16.36
C SER A 232 -16.48 3.31 -16.96
N GLY A 233 -15.40 3.68 -16.28
CA GLY A 233 -14.54 4.74 -16.80
C GLY A 233 -15.29 6.07 -16.97
N THR A 234 -15.93 6.58 -15.90
CA THR A 234 -16.70 7.83 -15.92
C THR A 234 -17.95 7.81 -16.85
N PHE A 235 -18.66 6.67 -16.85
CA PHE A 235 -19.83 6.39 -17.72
C PHE A 235 -19.53 6.27 -19.22
N LEU A 236 -18.28 6.04 -19.61
CA LEU A 236 -17.90 5.93 -21.03
C LEU A 236 -17.93 4.48 -21.53
N ASP A 237 -17.71 3.48 -20.65
CA ASP A 237 -17.71 2.06 -20.99
C ASP A 237 -18.53 1.23 -19.98
N PHE A 238 -19.82 1.11 -20.20
CA PHE A 238 -20.70 0.33 -19.31
C PHE A 238 -20.42 -1.18 -19.34
N ARG A 239 -19.75 -1.71 -20.37
CA ARG A 239 -19.39 -3.14 -20.43
C ARG A 239 -18.35 -3.48 -19.36
N ALA A 240 -17.48 -2.54 -19.04
CA ALA A 240 -16.46 -2.71 -18.00
C ALA A 240 -17.02 -2.89 -16.59
N VAL A 241 -18.31 -2.58 -16.35
CA VAL A 241 -18.96 -2.80 -15.06
C VAL A 241 -19.06 -4.29 -14.70
N SER A 242 -19.14 -5.20 -15.68
CA SER A 242 -19.07 -6.66 -15.44
C SER A 242 -17.75 -7.07 -14.79
N GLY A 243 -16.67 -6.33 -15.06
CA GLY A 243 -15.36 -6.53 -14.46
C GLY A 243 -15.37 -6.52 -12.93
N LEU A 244 -16.35 -5.86 -12.30
CA LEU A 244 -16.55 -5.96 -10.84
C LEU A 244 -16.73 -7.40 -10.37
N TRP A 245 -17.39 -8.27 -11.13
CA TRP A 245 -17.60 -9.68 -10.81
C TRP A 245 -16.45 -10.57 -11.30
N GLU A 246 -15.96 -10.31 -12.49
CA GLU A 246 -14.85 -11.04 -13.12
C GLU A 246 -13.57 -10.95 -12.27
N THR A 247 -13.31 -9.79 -11.70
CA THR A 247 -12.22 -9.55 -10.75
C THR A 247 -12.21 -10.53 -9.58
N HIS A 248 -13.36 -10.85 -8.99
CA HIS A 248 -13.42 -11.76 -7.85
C HIS A 248 -13.07 -13.19 -8.25
N ALA A 249 -13.46 -13.62 -9.45
CA ALA A 249 -13.11 -14.95 -9.97
C ALA A 249 -11.58 -15.04 -10.21
N ALA A 250 -10.99 -14.03 -10.82
CA ALA A 250 -9.54 -13.96 -11.05
C ALA A 250 -8.76 -13.93 -9.73
N TRP A 251 -9.17 -13.10 -8.78
CA TRP A 251 -8.54 -13.02 -7.46
C TRP A 251 -8.64 -14.34 -6.67
N PHE A 252 -9.81 -14.98 -6.66
CA PHE A 252 -9.98 -16.25 -5.96
C PHE A 252 -9.05 -17.33 -6.52
N LYS A 253 -8.92 -17.42 -7.85
CA LYS A 253 -7.99 -18.32 -8.52
C LYS A 253 -6.54 -18.04 -8.07
N THR A 254 -6.09 -16.80 -8.17
CA THR A 254 -4.74 -16.38 -7.75
C THR A 254 -4.49 -16.68 -6.26
N GLY A 255 -5.47 -16.40 -5.40
CA GLY A 255 -5.36 -16.66 -3.97
C GLY A 255 -5.19 -18.14 -3.59
N MET A 256 -5.78 -19.03 -4.38
CA MET A 256 -5.67 -20.49 -4.18
C MET A 256 -4.40 -21.09 -4.79
N GLU A 257 -3.96 -20.58 -5.94
CA GLU A 257 -2.78 -21.08 -6.68
C GLU A 257 -1.46 -20.48 -6.18
N ALA A 258 -1.50 -19.43 -5.35
CA ALA A 258 -0.36 -18.71 -4.78
C ALA A 258 0.66 -18.12 -5.77
N GLY A 259 0.63 -18.47 -7.04
CA GLY A 259 1.46 -17.86 -8.10
C GLY A 259 2.97 -17.84 -7.87
N GLY A 260 3.52 -18.74 -7.04
CA GLY A 260 4.93 -18.78 -6.67
C GLY A 260 5.32 -17.93 -5.45
N HIS A 261 4.41 -17.15 -4.90
CA HIS A 261 4.68 -16.32 -3.71
C HIS A 261 4.86 -17.12 -2.42
N GLU A 262 4.35 -18.33 -2.34
CA GLU A 262 4.55 -19.25 -1.21
C GLU A 262 6.02 -19.54 -0.96
N LYS A 263 6.77 -19.89 -2.02
CA LYS A 263 8.20 -20.22 -1.92
C LYS A 263 8.97 -19.04 -1.36
N THR A 264 8.76 -17.87 -1.93
CA THR A 264 9.42 -16.63 -1.49
C THR A 264 9.06 -16.30 -0.04
N ALA A 265 7.79 -16.45 0.33
CA ALA A 265 7.34 -16.21 1.70
C ALA A 265 7.99 -17.19 2.69
N TYR A 266 8.09 -18.48 2.33
CA TYR A 266 8.75 -19.48 3.14
C TYR A 266 10.23 -19.17 3.34
N ASP A 267 10.95 -18.82 2.28
CA ASP A 267 12.38 -18.50 2.31
C ASP A 267 12.67 -17.28 3.18
N LEU A 268 11.79 -16.27 3.15
CA LEU A 268 11.96 -15.03 3.91
C LEU A 268 11.62 -15.16 5.40
N VAL A 269 10.57 -15.87 5.74
CA VAL A 269 9.99 -15.80 7.10
C VAL A 269 9.75 -17.17 7.74
N GLY A 270 9.72 -18.25 6.96
CA GLY A 270 9.46 -19.61 7.41
C GLY A 270 8.05 -20.10 7.10
N PRO A 271 7.54 -21.10 7.84
CA PRO A 271 6.29 -21.80 7.50
C PRO A 271 5.11 -20.85 7.27
N LEU A 272 4.37 -21.04 6.19
CA LEU A 272 3.27 -20.18 5.75
C LEU A 272 2.18 -19.96 6.81
N ASN A 273 1.88 -20.96 7.64
CA ASN A 273 0.87 -20.85 8.68
C ASN A 273 1.20 -19.82 9.77
N TYR A 274 2.49 -19.53 9.97
CA TYR A 274 3.00 -18.58 10.95
C TYR A 274 3.53 -17.30 10.30
N TYR A 275 3.40 -17.18 8.99
CA TYR A 275 4.02 -16.12 8.20
C TYR A 275 3.80 -14.72 8.80
N TRP A 276 2.54 -14.36 9.08
CA TRP A 276 2.23 -13.02 9.60
C TRP A 276 2.78 -12.75 10.99
N LEU A 277 2.73 -13.74 11.88
CA LEU A 277 3.28 -13.61 13.23
C LEU A 277 4.80 -13.55 13.20
N ALA A 278 5.45 -14.37 12.36
CA ALA A 278 6.89 -14.34 12.15
C ALA A 278 7.34 -13.00 11.55
N LEU A 279 6.58 -12.47 10.59
CA LEU A 279 6.83 -11.17 9.98
C LEU A 279 6.71 -10.03 11.01
N MET A 280 5.67 -10.05 11.86
CA MET A 280 5.51 -9.10 12.97
C MET A 280 6.70 -9.16 13.94
N ALA A 281 7.17 -10.37 14.29
CA ALA A 281 8.29 -10.55 15.21
C ALA A 281 9.60 -10.06 14.60
N ARG A 282 9.91 -10.46 13.36
CA ARG A 282 11.17 -10.16 12.66
C ARG A 282 11.28 -8.68 12.29
N CYS A 283 10.17 -8.06 11.88
CA CYS A 283 10.15 -6.67 11.42
C CYS A 283 9.76 -5.66 12.51
N PHE A 284 9.94 -6.01 13.78
CA PHE A 284 9.72 -5.12 14.91
C PHE A 284 8.28 -4.54 15.01
N GLU A 285 7.28 -5.25 14.49
CA GLU A 285 5.87 -4.95 14.73
C GLU A 285 5.41 -5.46 16.12
N TRP A 286 6.28 -5.33 17.10
CA TRP A 286 6.07 -5.85 18.45
C TRP A 286 4.81 -5.28 19.12
N PRO A 287 4.43 -4.00 18.94
CA PRO A 287 3.16 -3.51 19.46
C PRO A 287 1.94 -4.27 18.90
N ALA A 288 1.96 -4.65 17.61
CA ALA A 288 0.88 -5.46 17.03
C ALA A 288 0.92 -6.90 17.54
N LEU A 289 2.10 -7.51 17.63
CA LEU A 289 2.28 -8.87 18.14
C LEU A 289 1.78 -9.00 19.59
N LEU A 290 2.11 -8.05 20.46
CA LEU A 290 1.54 -7.97 21.81
C LEU A 290 0.05 -7.66 21.78
N GLY A 291 -0.42 -6.92 20.79
CA GLY A 291 -1.84 -6.68 20.54
C GLY A 291 -2.61 -7.96 20.21
N VAL A 292 -1.99 -8.92 19.50
CA VAL A 292 -2.57 -10.25 19.29
C VAL A 292 -2.78 -10.97 20.62
N ILE A 293 -1.78 -10.94 21.50
CA ILE A 293 -1.88 -11.52 22.86
C ILE A 293 -2.96 -10.79 23.67
N ALA A 294 -2.98 -9.45 23.62
CA ALA A 294 -4.02 -8.64 24.25
C ALA A 294 -5.42 -8.98 23.72
N GLY A 295 -5.54 -9.29 22.44
CA GLY A 295 -6.78 -9.75 21.80
C GLY A 295 -7.33 -11.00 22.46
N LEU A 296 -6.49 -11.97 22.79
CA LEU A 296 -6.91 -13.18 23.50
C LEU A 296 -7.55 -12.86 24.86
N ARG A 297 -7.03 -11.84 25.58
CA ARG A 297 -7.64 -11.36 26.84
C ARG A 297 -9.05 -10.81 26.61
N PHE A 298 -9.31 -10.14 25.46
CA PHE A 298 -10.60 -9.52 25.18
C PHE A 298 -11.61 -10.46 24.52
N ILE A 299 -11.20 -11.58 23.94
CA ILE A 299 -12.11 -12.65 23.51
C ILE A 299 -12.81 -13.28 24.72
N LEU A 300 -12.16 -13.36 25.87
CA LEU A 300 -12.74 -13.72 27.17
C LEU A 300 -13.73 -12.65 27.67
N PRO A 301 -14.42 -12.84 28.82
CA PRO A 301 -15.39 -11.86 29.32
C PRO A 301 -14.80 -10.45 29.41
N SER A 302 -15.32 -9.55 28.58
CA SER A 302 -14.90 -8.15 28.50
C SER A 302 -16.04 -7.27 27.94
N ASP A 303 -15.83 -5.96 27.86
CA ASP A 303 -16.73 -5.04 27.15
C ASP A 303 -16.97 -5.53 25.72
N SER A 304 -18.21 -5.61 25.29
CA SER A 304 -18.62 -6.14 23.99
C SER A 304 -17.95 -5.46 22.79
N ARG A 305 -17.58 -4.17 22.92
CA ARG A 305 -16.89 -3.41 21.86
C ARG A 305 -15.46 -3.91 21.67
N TYR A 306 -14.70 -4.09 22.74
CA TYR A 306 -13.35 -4.67 22.66
C TYR A 306 -13.39 -6.10 22.18
N ARG A 307 -14.37 -6.87 22.64
CA ARG A 307 -14.58 -8.25 22.22
C ARG A 307 -14.90 -8.35 20.72
N TYR A 308 -15.77 -7.46 20.23
CA TYR A 308 -16.08 -7.38 18.80
C TYR A 308 -14.82 -7.08 17.97
N VAL A 309 -14.02 -6.10 18.37
CA VAL A 309 -12.75 -5.77 17.72
C VAL A 309 -11.78 -6.94 17.76
N ALA A 310 -11.65 -7.64 18.92
CA ALA A 310 -10.75 -8.77 19.06
C ALA A 310 -11.14 -9.96 18.17
N ILE A 311 -12.44 -10.30 18.11
CA ILE A 311 -12.96 -11.36 17.24
C ILE A 311 -12.73 -11.01 15.77
N THR A 312 -13.05 -9.79 15.36
CA THR A 312 -12.82 -9.31 13.99
C THR A 312 -11.34 -9.35 13.62
N ALA A 313 -10.46 -8.84 14.49
CA ALA A 313 -9.02 -8.83 14.26
C ALA A 313 -8.43 -10.24 14.14
N ALA A 314 -8.82 -11.14 15.05
CA ALA A 314 -8.41 -12.55 15.01
C ALA A 314 -8.93 -13.25 13.75
N GLY A 315 -10.20 -12.99 13.37
CA GLY A 315 -10.80 -13.51 12.14
C GLY A 315 -10.05 -13.04 10.89
N THR A 316 -9.70 -11.77 10.83
CA THR A 316 -8.95 -11.20 9.69
C THR A 316 -7.54 -11.80 9.62
N LEU A 317 -6.82 -11.89 10.74
CA LEU A 317 -5.50 -12.53 10.79
C LEU A 317 -5.57 -14.00 10.35
N LEU A 318 -6.59 -14.73 10.81
CA LEU A 318 -6.82 -16.13 10.43
C LEU A 318 -7.14 -16.25 8.93
N ALA A 319 -8.02 -15.41 8.39
CA ALA A 319 -8.39 -15.43 6.98
C ALA A 319 -7.15 -15.20 6.08
N TYR A 320 -6.33 -14.19 6.37
CA TYR A 320 -5.07 -13.97 5.65
C TYR A 320 -4.03 -15.07 5.89
N SER A 321 -4.09 -15.80 7.00
CA SER A 321 -3.20 -16.95 7.24
C SER A 321 -3.58 -18.17 6.42
N ILE A 322 -4.87 -18.37 6.15
CA ILE A 322 -5.38 -19.48 5.34
C ILE A 322 -5.09 -19.28 3.85
N VAL A 323 -5.21 -18.05 3.34
CA VAL A 323 -4.92 -17.74 1.93
C VAL A 323 -3.44 -18.04 1.64
N SER A 324 -3.16 -18.85 0.61
CA SER A 324 -1.81 -19.27 0.24
C SER A 324 -0.97 -18.13 -0.32
N TYR A 325 -1.58 -17.21 -1.07
CA TYR A 325 -0.91 -16.04 -1.62
C TYR A 325 -0.43 -15.09 -0.52
N LYS A 326 0.88 -14.89 -0.40
CA LYS A 326 1.53 -14.10 0.64
C LYS A 326 2.36 -12.98 0.03
N THR A 327 1.87 -11.75 0.11
CA THR A 327 2.65 -10.55 -0.20
C THR A 327 2.81 -9.70 1.05
N PRO A 328 4.04 -9.25 1.37
CA PRO A 328 4.33 -8.63 2.68
C PRO A 328 3.49 -7.39 2.98
N TRP A 329 3.11 -6.62 1.97
CA TRP A 329 2.28 -5.41 2.15
C TRP A 329 0.87 -5.67 2.67
N CYS A 330 0.35 -6.91 2.51
CA CYS A 330 -0.95 -7.26 3.09
C CYS A 330 -0.98 -7.15 4.62
N ILE A 331 0.18 -7.17 5.28
CA ILE A 331 0.29 -7.06 6.73
C ILE A 331 -0.35 -5.78 7.27
N ILE A 332 -0.24 -4.64 6.55
CA ILE A 332 -0.82 -3.38 7.02
C ILE A 332 -2.35 -3.42 7.16
N SER A 333 -3.01 -4.30 6.42
CA SER A 333 -4.45 -4.49 6.53
C SER A 333 -4.89 -5.15 7.84
N MET A 334 -3.96 -5.80 8.56
CA MET A 334 -4.24 -6.61 9.75
C MET A 334 -3.76 -5.99 11.07
N LEU A 335 -2.73 -5.12 11.06
CA LEU A 335 -2.04 -4.68 12.29
C LEU A 335 -2.87 -3.72 13.16
N TRP A 336 -3.59 -2.78 12.55
CA TRP A 336 -4.17 -1.65 13.25
C TRP A 336 -5.19 -2.00 14.36
N PRO A 337 -6.02 -3.05 14.27
CA PRO A 337 -6.94 -3.40 15.35
C PRO A 337 -6.18 -3.88 16.59
N PHE A 338 -5.02 -4.52 16.42
CA PHE A 338 -4.20 -4.99 17.51
C PHE A 338 -3.55 -3.85 18.29
N TYR A 339 -3.27 -2.72 17.65
CA TYR A 339 -2.82 -1.51 18.36
C TYR A 339 -3.91 -0.95 19.28
N LEU A 340 -5.19 -0.99 18.87
CA LEU A 340 -6.30 -0.61 19.75
C LEU A 340 -6.41 -1.55 20.95
N LEU A 341 -6.28 -2.86 20.75
CA LEU A 341 -6.36 -3.85 21.82
C LEU A 341 -5.21 -3.72 22.82
N LEU A 342 -3.99 -3.53 22.33
CA LEU A 342 -2.85 -3.26 23.22
C LEU A 342 -3.03 -1.93 23.96
N GLY A 343 -3.49 -0.89 23.27
CA GLY A 343 -3.79 0.41 23.89
C GLY A 343 -4.82 0.33 25.00
N ALA A 344 -5.82 -0.54 24.86
CA ALA A 344 -6.81 -0.81 25.91
C ALA A 344 -6.19 -1.47 27.14
N VAL A 345 -5.32 -2.45 26.95
CA VAL A 345 -4.57 -3.07 28.09
C VAL A 345 -3.67 -2.05 28.78
N ILE A 346 -2.98 -1.22 27.99
CA ILE A 346 -2.15 -0.14 28.54
C ILE A 346 -2.99 0.85 29.34
N GLN A 347 -4.16 1.26 28.84
CA GLN A 347 -5.07 2.16 29.56
C GLN A 347 -5.55 1.54 30.87
N GLU A 348 -5.91 0.26 30.87
CA GLU A 348 -6.31 -0.46 32.06
C GLU A 348 -5.16 -0.56 33.08
N ALA A 349 -3.95 -0.88 32.62
CA ALA A 349 -2.77 -0.97 33.45
C ALA A 349 -2.39 0.38 34.08
N VAL A 350 -2.44 1.48 33.34
CA VAL A 350 -2.18 2.84 33.84
C VAL A 350 -3.14 3.25 34.94
N SER A 351 -4.39 2.77 34.91
CA SER A 351 -5.39 3.06 35.93
C SER A 351 -5.17 2.28 37.23
N LYS A 352 -4.49 1.12 37.18
CA LYS A 352 -4.35 0.18 38.31
C LYS A 352 -2.95 0.09 38.91
N THR A 353 -1.91 0.51 38.19
CA THR A 353 -0.51 0.23 38.52
C THR A 353 0.35 1.50 38.46
N HIS A 354 1.57 1.43 39.01
CA HIS A 354 2.56 2.49 38.89
C HIS A 354 2.90 2.83 37.47
N ARG A 355 2.46 3.99 37.00
CA ARG A 355 2.66 4.49 35.60
C ARG A 355 4.10 4.34 35.10
N ARG A 356 5.10 4.50 36.00
CA ARG A 356 6.53 4.41 35.63
C ARG A 356 6.93 3.03 35.12
N ALA A 357 6.47 1.95 35.73
CA ALA A 357 6.84 0.58 35.34
C ALA A 357 6.34 0.24 33.92
N LEU A 358 5.15 0.72 33.55
CA LEU A 358 4.57 0.48 32.23
C LEU A 358 5.39 1.15 31.10
N TRP A 359 5.92 2.35 31.36
CA TRP A 359 6.75 3.05 30.38
C TRP A 359 8.08 2.33 30.10
N TRP A 360 8.63 1.57 31.04
CA TRP A 360 9.80 0.72 30.81
C TRP A 360 9.53 -0.42 29.80
N ILE A 361 8.28 -0.79 29.58
CA ILE A 361 7.88 -1.79 28.59
C ILE A 361 7.49 -1.11 27.28
N VAL A 362 6.61 -0.11 27.34
CA VAL A 362 6.04 0.53 26.14
C VAL A 362 7.10 1.30 25.34
N THR A 363 8.01 2.00 26.01
CA THR A 363 9.04 2.80 25.34
C THR A 363 10.00 1.96 24.48
N PRO A 364 10.59 0.84 24.99
CA PRO A 364 11.44 -0.01 24.14
C PRO A 364 10.70 -0.62 22.94
N LEU A 365 9.42 -0.99 23.10
CA LEU A 365 8.62 -1.51 22.00
C LEU A 365 8.47 -0.49 20.86
N LEU A 366 8.07 0.74 21.21
CA LEU A 366 7.91 1.81 20.24
C LEU A 366 9.26 2.28 19.67
N ALA A 367 10.30 2.32 20.49
CA ALA A 367 11.64 2.67 20.06
C ALA A 367 12.23 1.63 19.10
N GLY A 368 12.01 0.34 19.34
CA GLY A 368 12.40 -0.74 18.44
C GLY A 368 11.68 -0.64 17.08
N SER A 369 10.37 -0.40 17.07
CA SER A 369 9.61 -0.18 15.85
C SER A 369 10.12 1.05 15.08
N LEU A 370 10.36 2.18 15.78
CA LEU A 370 10.90 3.38 15.14
C LEU A 370 12.31 3.14 14.58
N TYR A 371 13.19 2.51 15.35
CA TYR A 371 14.56 2.20 14.91
C TYR A 371 14.57 1.37 13.63
N TYR A 372 13.84 0.26 13.63
CA TYR A 372 13.77 -0.60 12.46
C TYR A 372 13.07 0.09 11.28
N GLY A 373 11.99 0.84 11.55
CA GLY A 373 11.30 1.64 10.54
C GLY A 373 12.21 2.68 9.88
N VAL A 374 13.04 3.38 10.64
CA VAL A 374 14.03 4.34 10.11
C VAL A 374 15.11 3.60 9.31
N ARG A 375 15.70 2.54 9.88
CA ARG A 375 16.72 1.73 9.19
C ARG A 375 16.20 1.21 7.83
N LEU A 376 15.01 0.59 7.83
CA LEU A 376 14.40 0.02 6.64
C LEU A 376 14.07 1.07 5.57
N ASN A 377 13.54 2.23 5.97
CA ASN A 377 13.04 3.21 5.00
C ASN A 377 14.09 4.13 4.42
N PHE A 378 15.24 4.30 5.11
CA PHE A 378 16.22 5.32 4.73
C PHE A 378 17.63 4.77 4.48
N PHE A 379 17.92 3.50 4.85
CA PHE A 379 19.26 2.94 4.74
C PHE A 379 19.31 1.60 3.99
N ILE A 380 18.32 0.72 4.15
CA ILE A 380 18.34 -0.64 3.57
C ILE A 380 17.09 -0.95 2.77
N PHE A 381 16.49 0.07 2.15
CA PHE A 381 15.18 0.01 1.49
C PHE A 381 15.17 -0.83 0.19
N THR A 382 16.32 -1.25 -0.33
CA THR A 382 16.49 -2.14 -1.50
C THR A 382 17.16 -3.47 -1.16
N ASP A 383 17.46 -3.72 0.13
CA ASP A 383 18.05 -4.97 0.58
C ASP A 383 16.98 -6.08 0.58
N ASP A 384 17.08 -7.02 -0.35
CA ASP A 384 16.13 -8.11 -0.55
C ASP A 384 16.19 -9.20 0.54
N SER A 385 17.17 -9.14 1.45
CA SER A 385 17.18 -9.96 2.67
C SER A 385 16.18 -9.48 3.72
N GLU A 386 15.64 -8.25 3.56
CA GLU A 386 14.65 -7.67 4.47
C GLU A 386 13.24 -8.07 4.05
N PRO A 387 12.42 -8.66 4.96
CA PRO A 387 11.14 -9.25 4.57
C PRO A 387 10.11 -8.28 3.97
N TYR A 388 10.23 -6.98 4.23
CA TYR A 388 9.34 -5.97 3.64
C TYR A 388 9.81 -5.50 2.26
N VAL A 389 11.08 -5.74 1.92
CA VAL A 389 11.64 -5.43 0.61
C VAL A 389 11.33 -6.59 -0.34
N TYR A 390 10.25 -6.46 -1.10
CA TYR A 390 9.72 -7.51 -1.96
C TYR A 390 9.43 -6.94 -3.35
N VAL A 391 9.99 -7.56 -4.39
CA VAL A 391 9.88 -7.14 -5.79
C VAL A 391 10.34 -5.67 -5.99
N GLN A 392 11.19 -5.17 -5.08
CA GLN A 392 11.69 -3.80 -5.13
C GLN A 392 12.75 -3.65 -6.22
N THR A 393 12.64 -2.60 -7.01
CA THR A 393 13.66 -2.17 -7.95
C THR A 393 14.92 -1.73 -7.21
N TYR A 394 16.08 -2.21 -7.66
CA TYR A 394 17.38 -1.80 -7.10
C TYR A 394 17.79 -0.40 -7.55
N GLU A 395 18.69 0.23 -6.79
CA GLU A 395 19.21 1.56 -7.10
C GLU A 395 20.04 1.59 -8.39
N ASP A 396 20.57 0.44 -8.78
CA ASP A 396 21.37 0.24 -10.01
C ASP A 396 20.62 0.76 -11.28
N ILE A 397 19.27 0.70 -11.29
CA ILE A 397 18.46 1.24 -12.39
C ILE A 397 18.76 2.72 -12.68
N ASN A 398 19.17 3.46 -11.65
CA ASN A 398 19.52 4.87 -11.79
C ASN A 398 20.76 5.13 -12.63
N GLU A 399 21.65 4.15 -12.78
CA GLU A 399 22.89 4.30 -13.52
C GLU A 399 22.65 4.56 -15.01
N PHE A 400 21.55 4.01 -15.57
CA PHE A 400 21.18 4.32 -16.94
C PHE A 400 19.98 5.25 -17.07
N THR A 401 18.99 5.15 -16.17
CA THR A 401 17.77 5.99 -16.30
C THR A 401 18.05 7.46 -16.06
N LYS A 402 18.92 7.79 -15.08
CA LYS A 402 19.27 9.19 -14.82
C LYS A 402 19.97 9.87 -15.99
N PRO A 403 21.01 9.30 -16.64
CA PRO A 403 21.59 9.88 -17.86
C PRO A 403 20.55 10.07 -18.98
N VAL A 404 19.69 9.09 -19.22
CA VAL A 404 18.64 9.18 -20.26
C VAL A 404 17.67 10.33 -19.98
N LEU A 405 17.17 10.42 -18.73
CA LEU A 405 16.28 11.51 -18.31
C LEU A 405 16.97 12.87 -18.29
N GLN A 406 18.25 12.93 -17.94
CA GLN A 406 19.02 14.16 -17.93
C GLN A 406 19.18 14.73 -19.34
N VAL A 407 19.53 13.91 -20.32
CA VAL A 407 19.60 14.32 -21.74
C VAL A 407 18.21 14.77 -22.23
N ALA A 408 17.17 14.01 -21.91
CA ALA A 408 15.80 14.35 -22.32
C ALA A 408 15.31 15.70 -21.72
N LYS A 409 15.66 15.97 -20.46
CA LYS A 409 15.27 17.22 -19.77
C LYS A 409 16.05 18.44 -20.27
N SER A 410 17.27 18.25 -20.79
CA SER A 410 18.11 19.36 -21.30
C SER A 410 17.64 19.91 -22.65
N ASP A 411 16.98 19.07 -23.46
CA ASP A 411 16.42 19.41 -24.76
C ASP A 411 15.06 18.73 -24.95
N PRO A 412 13.96 19.46 -25.19
CA PRO A 412 12.66 18.84 -25.47
C PRO A 412 12.66 17.82 -26.60
N ALA A 413 13.56 17.95 -27.59
CA ALA A 413 13.78 16.96 -28.64
C ALA A 413 14.34 15.65 -28.10
N GLY A 414 14.93 15.65 -26.89
CA GLY A 414 15.42 14.46 -26.22
C GLY A 414 14.35 13.43 -25.89
N TYR A 415 13.09 13.82 -25.70
CA TYR A 415 11.96 12.90 -25.55
C TYR A 415 11.59 12.15 -26.85
N GLN A 416 12.21 12.53 -27.99
CA GLN A 416 12.10 11.79 -29.27
C GLN A 416 13.22 10.75 -29.44
N MET A 417 14.11 10.57 -28.44
CA MET A 417 15.11 9.51 -28.49
C MET A 417 14.44 8.15 -28.67
N SER A 418 15.06 7.30 -29.51
CA SER A 418 14.62 5.94 -29.73
C SER A 418 15.17 5.01 -28.66
N GLY A 419 14.33 4.13 -28.13
CA GLY A 419 14.73 3.12 -27.15
C GLY A 419 14.19 1.74 -27.49
N ALA A 420 14.97 0.71 -27.25
CA ALA A 420 14.53 -0.68 -27.33
C ALA A 420 14.74 -1.36 -25.99
N ILE A 421 13.66 -1.86 -25.39
CA ILE A 421 13.68 -2.57 -24.09
C ILE A 421 13.22 -4.00 -24.35
N MET A 422 14.12 -4.97 -24.16
CA MET A 422 13.86 -6.40 -24.35
C MET A 422 14.22 -7.16 -23.07
N LEU A 423 13.36 -7.03 -22.08
CA LEU A 423 13.42 -7.71 -20.80
C LEU A 423 12.18 -8.59 -20.63
N GLU A 424 12.31 -9.70 -19.93
CA GLU A 424 11.17 -10.56 -19.59
C GLU A 424 10.15 -9.82 -18.72
N SER A 425 10.63 -8.98 -17.81
CA SER A 425 9.79 -8.17 -16.94
C SER A 425 10.41 -6.78 -16.77
N TYR A 426 9.81 -5.78 -17.38
CA TYR A 426 10.39 -4.45 -17.59
C TYR A 426 9.82 -3.32 -16.70
N TYR A 427 8.78 -3.56 -15.89
CA TYR A 427 8.34 -2.52 -14.95
C TYR A 427 9.43 -2.24 -13.91
N PRO A 428 9.64 -0.96 -13.54
CA PRO A 428 8.81 0.25 -13.74
C PRO A 428 9.15 1.09 -14.98
N LEU A 429 9.98 0.61 -15.91
CA LEU A 429 10.49 1.39 -17.04
C LEU A 429 9.39 2.04 -17.92
N PRO A 430 8.21 1.40 -18.20
CA PRO A 430 7.16 2.04 -18.96
C PRO A 430 6.65 3.34 -18.35
N TRP A 431 6.59 3.43 -17.02
CA TRP A 431 6.25 4.67 -16.37
C TRP A 431 7.43 5.65 -16.33
N ILE A 432 8.66 5.20 -16.04
CA ILE A 432 9.85 6.08 -16.00
C ILE A 432 10.02 6.80 -17.34
N PHE A 433 9.83 6.09 -18.44
CA PHE A 433 9.99 6.60 -19.80
C PHE A 433 8.68 6.96 -20.52
N GLY A 434 7.58 7.12 -19.79
CA GLY A 434 6.26 7.34 -20.40
C GLY A 434 6.11 8.66 -21.16
N ASP A 435 7.02 9.64 -21.00
CA ASP A 435 7.05 10.86 -21.80
C ASP A 435 7.76 10.69 -23.15
N PHE A 436 8.47 9.56 -23.34
CA PHE A 436 9.15 9.28 -24.60
C PHE A 436 8.20 8.66 -25.60
N THR A 437 8.27 9.11 -26.86
CA THR A 437 7.32 8.71 -27.91
C THR A 437 7.83 7.58 -28.80
N ARG A 438 9.11 7.20 -28.67
CA ARG A 438 9.77 6.26 -29.59
C ARG A 438 10.48 5.11 -28.88
N ILE A 439 9.90 4.62 -27.79
CA ILE A 439 10.40 3.44 -27.06
C ILE A 439 9.57 2.22 -27.45
N GLY A 440 10.24 1.17 -27.89
CA GLY A 440 9.67 -0.15 -28.12
C GLY A 440 9.96 -1.08 -26.95
N TYR A 441 8.93 -1.85 -26.56
CA TYR A 441 9.03 -2.95 -25.60
C TYR A 441 8.91 -4.26 -26.37
N PHE A 442 9.96 -5.08 -26.30
CA PHE A 442 10.12 -6.27 -27.13
C PHE A 442 10.19 -7.53 -26.24
N ASN A 443 9.94 -8.68 -26.85
CA ASN A 443 10.05 -10.00 -26.24
C ASN A 443 10.71 -11.00 -27.23
N LYS A 444 10.78 -12.28 -26.85
CA LYS A 444 11.39 -13.32 -27.71
C LYS A 444 10.70 -13.47 -29.08
N ASP A 445 9.38 -13.25 -29.13
CA ASP A 445 8.56 -13.43 -30.31
C ASP A 445 8.48 -12.15 -31.18
N HIS A 446 8.81 -11.02 -30.59
CA HIS A 446 8.77 -9.70 -31.23
C HIS A 446 10.09 -8.98 -30.97
N GLN A 447 10.98 -9.01 -31.92
CA GLN A 447 12.28 -8.33 -31.85
C GLN A 447 12.24 -6.99 -32.59
N PRO A 448 13.12 -6.03 -32.22
CA PRO A 448 13.23 -4.78 -32.96
C PRO A 448 13.73 -5.03 -34.39
N SER A 449 13.28 -4.22 -35.33
CA SER A 449 13.70 -4.31 -36.74
C SER A 449 15.18 -3.98 -36.98
N HIS A 450 15.79 -3.27 -36.01
CA HIS A 450 17.23 -2.93 -35.97
C HIS A 450 17.67 -2.66 -34.55
N TRP A 451 18.97 -2.72 -34.28
CA TRP A 451 19.54 -2.51 -32.96
C TRP A 451 20.18 -1.12 -32.73
N ASN A 452 20.07 -0.20 -33.74
CA ASN A 452 20.67 1.14 -33.66
C ASN A 452 19.74 2.16 -33.00
N HIS A 453 19.39 1.93 -31.73
CA HIS A 453 18.60 2.86 -30.94
C HIS A 453 19.51 3.80 -30.11
N ASP A 454 18.98 4.90 -29.61
CA ASP A 454 19.71 5.81 -28.74
C ASP A 454 20.03 5.18 -27.39
N PHE A 455 19.13 4.28 -26.92
CA PHE A 455 19.45 3.37 -25.83
C PHE A 455 18.77 2.00 -26.03
N ILE A 456 19.42 0.96 -25.52
CA ILE A 456 18.97 -0.43 -25.61
C ILE A 456 19.10 -1.05 -24.23
N VAL A 457 18.07 -1.79 -23.77
CA VAL A 457 18.08 -2.48 -22.48
C VAL A 457 17.72 -3.94 -22.71
N ILE A 458 18.58 -4.85 -22.27
CA ILE A 458 18.43 -6.29 -22.49
C ILE A 458 18.76 -7.10 -21.25
N ASP A 459 18.36 -8.37 -21.21
CA ASP A 459 18.93 -9.35 -20.28
C ASP A 459 20.39 -9.60 -20.67
N SER A 460 21.35 -9.57 -19.72
CA SER A 460 22.78 -9.70 -20.02
C SER A 460 23.15 -11.00 -20.71
N ALA A 461 22.34 -12.05 -20.57
CA ALA A 461 22.54 -13.31 -21.28
C ALA A 461 22.46 -13.17 -22.81
N LYS A 462 21.86 -12.07 -23.33
CA LYS A 462 21.73 -11.79 -24.77
C LYS A 462 22.84 -10.89 -25.36
N GLU A 463 23.80 -10.49 -24.55
CA GLU A 463 24.90 -9.61 -25.01
C GLU A 463 25.61 -10.14 -26.24
N SER A 464 26.02 -11.41 -26.21
CA SER A 464 26.75 -12.06 -27.31
C SER A 464 25.94 -12.15 -28.62
N GLU A 465 24.62 -12.14 -28.54
CA GLU A 465 23.73 -12.15 -29.71
C GLU A 465 23.57 -10.75 -30.30
N ILE A 466 23.51 -9.72 -29.44
CA ILE A 466 23.12 -8.37 -29.82
C ILE A 466 24.32 -7.49 -30.17
N GLU A 467 25.44 -7.60 -29.44
CA GLU A 467 26.63 -6.77 -29.64
C GLU A 467 27.17 -6.80 -31.08
N PRO A 468 27.23 -7.95 -31.79
CA PRO A 468 27.67 -7.98 -33.20
C PRO A 468 26.77 -7.20 -34.17
N ASN A 469 25.54 -6.91 -33.77
CA ASN A 469 24.56 -6.19 -34.61
C ASN A 469 24.55 -4.67 -34.31
N LEU A 470 25.37 -4.20 -33.40
CA LEU A 470 25.49 -2.78 -33.06
C LEU A 470 26.44 -2.10 -34.04
N SER A 471 25.94 -1.11 -34.81
CA SER A 471 26.74 -0.33 -35.77
C SER A 471 27.04 1.10 -35.30
N ARG A 472 26.79 1.41 -34.02
CA ARG A 472 27.12 2.67 -33.36
C ARG A 472 28.03 2.36 -32.15
N ALA A 473 28.75 3.38 -31.68
CA ALA A 473 29.49 3.29 -30.42
C ALA A 473 28.53 3.40 -29.24
N TYR A 474 28.70 2.52 -28.25
CA TYR A 474 27.85 2.46 -27.04
C TYR A 474 28.67 2.40 -25.76
N LEU A 475 28.11 3.06 -24.73
CA LEU A 475 28.49 2.87 -23.33
C LEU A 475 27.69 1.67 -22.80
N LYS A 476 28.35 0.70 -22.21
CA LYS A 476 27.75 -0.51 -21.64
C LYS A 476 27.58 -0.34 -20.13
N ILE A 477 26.35 -0.39 -19.64
CA ILE A 477 26.01 -0.21 -18.24
C ILE A 477 25.34 -1.49 -17.73
N PRO A 478 26.08 -2.37 -17.03
CA PRO A 478 25.47 -3.52 -16.37
C PRO A 478 24.70 -3.04 -15.13
N PHE A 479 23.54 -3.61 -14.90
CA PHE A 479 22.73 -3.30 -13.73
C PHE A 479 21.83 -4.49 -13.36
N ARG A 480 21.29 -4.46 -12.14
CA ARG A 480 20.24 -5.41 -11.72
C ARG A 480 18.95 -4.64 -11.56
N LEU A 481 17.87 -5.16 -12.14
CA LEU A 481 16.57 -4.51 -12.03
C LEU A 481 15.94 -4.80 -10.67
N ARG A 482 15.90 -6.07 -10.26
CA ARG A 482 15.37 -6.50 -8.95
C ARG A 482 15.78 -7.95 -8.62
N SER A 483 15.47 -8.37 -7.39
CA SER A 483 15.68 -9.75 -6.95
C SER A 483 14.91 -10.76 -7.82
N GLY A 484 15.56 -11.91 -8.07
CA GLY A 484 14.96 -13.01 -8.84
C GLY A 484 14.87 -12.77 -10.35
N GLN A 485 15.47 -11.69 -10.86
CA GLN A 485 15.63 -11.46 -12.30
C GLN A 485 17.10 -11.64 -12.73
N GLU A 486 17.27 -11.99 -14.02
CA GLU A 486 18.58 -12.02 -14.65
C GLU A 486 19.25 -10.62 -14.61
N PRO A 487 20.57 -10.54 -14.51
CA PRO A 487 21.30 -9.29 -14.70
C PRO A 487 20.93 -8.66 -16.04
N CYS A 488 20.89 -7.34 -16.06
CA CYS A 488 20.50 -6.55 -17.22
C CYS A 488 21.69 -5.71 -17.71
N THR A 489 21.69 -5.39 -19.01
CA THR A 489 22.64 -4.48 -19.62
C THR A 489 21.92 -3.39 -20.39
N ALA A 490 22.28 -2.14 -20.10
CA ALA A 490 21.86 -0.99 -20.89
C ALA A 490 23.01 -0.52 -21.78
N TYR A 491 22.73 -0.31 -23.05
CA TYR A 491 23.63 0.31 -24.02
C TYR A 491 23.14 1.74 -24.29
N LEU A 492 23.99 2.73 -24.03
CA LEU A 492 23.72 4.14 -24.27
C LEU A 492 24.57 4.64 -25.44
N ALA A 493 23.98 5.20 -26.48
CA ALA A 493 24.71 5.66 -27.66
C ALA A 493 25.73 6.76 -27.30
N ALA A 494 27.00 6.55 -27.58
CA ALA A 494 28.10 7.39 -27.11
C ALA A 494 27.97 8.85 -27.58
N ASP A 495 27.50 9.07 -28.81
CA ASP A 495 27.29 10.41 -29.37
C ASP A 495 26.30 11.29 -28.58
N LYS A 496 25.45 10.67 -27.76
CA LYS A 496 24.48 11.39 -26.93
C LYS A 496 24.82 11.37 -25.44
N PHE A 497 25.47 10.31 -24.96
CA PHE A 497 25.60 10.05 -23.53
C PHE A 497 27.02 10.13 -22.99
N GLU A 498 28.09 10.15 -23.85
CA GLU A 498 29.47 10.17 -23.40
C GLU A 498 29.79 11.33 -22.43
N GLN A 499 29.28 12.54 -22.74
CA GLN A 499 29.48 13.71 -21.91
C GLN A 499 28.76 13.63 -20.55
N VAL A 500 27.54 13.06 -20.54
CA VAL A 500 26.71 12.96 -19.33
C VAL A 500 27.21 11.86 -18.41
N VAL A 501 27.63 10.74 -18.98
CA VAL A 501 28.17 9.59 -18.24
C VAL A 501 29.65 9.81 -17.86
N GLY A 502 30.38 10.63 -18.62
CA GLY A 502 31.75 11.02 -18.33
C GLY A 502 32.79 9.92 -18.60
N ARG A 503 32.49 8.95 -19.46
CA ARG A 503 33.43 7.89 -19.86
C ARG A 503 33.35 7.58 -21.34
N LYS A 504 34.42 6.95 -21.90
CA LYS A 504 34.45 6.54 -23.31
C LYS A 504 33.59 5.32 -23.59
N PRO A 505 33.15 5.12 -24.85
CA PRO A 505 32.35 3.96 -25.22
C PRO A 505 33.11 2.63 -25.02
N ASP A 506 32.38 1.62 -24.56
CA ASP A 506 32.89 0.26 -24.35
C ASP A 506 32.82 -0.55 -25.67
N ILE A 507 31.83 -0.21 -26.52
CA ILE A 507 31.66 -0.83 -27.82
C ILE A 507 31.92 0.21 -28.89
N VAL A 508 32.88 -0.07 -29.74
CA VAL A 508 33.17 0.73 -30.94
C VAL A 508 33.04 -0.21 -32.14
N PRO A 509 32.14 0.08 -33.08
CA PRO A 509 31.98 -0.76 -34.29
C PRO A 509 33.34 -0.86 -35.01
N THR A 510 33.67 -2.05 -35.44
CA THR A 510 34.76 -2.25 -36.37
C THR A 510 34.36 -1.65 -37.71
N PRO A 511 35.23 -0.85 -38.37
CA PRO A 511 34.90 -0.17 -39.62
C PRO A 511 34.59 -1.15 -40.75
#